data_01f83787efc5a435546fa9730a06352c
#
_entry.id   01f83787efc5a435546fa9730a06352c
#
_cell.length_a   1.000
_cell.length_b   1.000
_cell.length_c   1.000
_cell.angle_alpha   90.00
_cell.angle_beta   90.00
_cell.angle_gamma   90.00
#
_symmetry.space_group_name_H-M   'P 1'
#
loop_
_entity.id
_entity.type
_entity.pdbx_description
1 polymer ?
#
loop_
_entity_poly.entity_id
_entity_poly.type
_entity_poly.pdbx_seq_one_letter_code
_entity_poly.pdbx_strand_id
1 'polypeptide(L)'
;MAQQALGPGGAVARRRAFFGLLDANGWGWAGVKATVWFVIIIMLMAYLPDRALYATVQNTIDLGVPLKVFNPAIDLTPINFCPASNQALPCPAPAGTVLPWEPSPAELALPASRADAAVVGAGLQTLLVGGTDATGTPQASVFATVIKPDGNFDAWSQGAALPAPRAQASAVFFSGVAYVIGGLGADGKPTDTVFAGTPDAATGKITAWTESTDLKLPAPRAGAAVAVAGDGVFLIGGTDGSGATDTVWKAAVNATTGKLKAWVPNASLTSFDAAGAVQPAPRVHALATVSGPYLFVWGGEDAAGPTAQVLRGDVSTVTATLGQVTRWGISNTAGPNLPAAHKGAFGWVANSNLYYAGGVGSNGEVVWSTPDANGNLPGWKHVAASDLPAALDLQGAAPIVSGSHAFLVGGTTASGPTTGTARANLAPQPPFFQLGLFYIVVPAMGIQGPVGQQLSYLVAAGVATGNFVLLLLIGYAFNHKERTRAFLHHLRNRRRRTA
;
A
#
# COMPACT_ATOMS: atom_id res chain seq x y z
N MET A 1 -74.57 29.58 2.91
CA MET A 1 -73.96 30.55 3.86
C MET A 1 -72.92 29.86 4.63
N ALA A 2 -71.84 30.57 4.90
CA ALA A 2 -70.61 30.19 5.65
C ALA A 2 -69.58 29.32 4.91
N GLN A 3 -68.84 30.03 4.03
CA GLN A 3 -67.45 29.66 3.74
C GLN A 3 -66.61 29.87 5.01
N GLN A 4 -66.16 28.78 5.65
CA GLN A 4 -65.11 28.91 6.62
C GLN A 4 -63.79 28.95 5.86
N ALA A 5 -63.14 30.08 5.86
CA ALA A 5 -61.78 30.31 5.38
C ALA A 5 -60.83 29.44 6.19
N LEU A 6 -60.22 28.49 5.52
CA LEU A 6 -59.06 27.80 6.02
C LEU A 6 -57.91 28.80 6.15
N GLY A 7 -57.63 29.23 7.37
CA GLY A 7 -56.57 30.17 7.67
C GLY A 7 -55.19 29.57 7.32
N PRO A 8 -54.16 30.40 7.12
CA PRO A 8 -52.84 30.01 6.68
C PRO A 8 -52.09 29.03 7.60
N GLY A 9 -52.67 28.69 8.76
CA GLY A 9 -52.06 27.73 9.72
C GLY A 9 -52.02 26.29 9.28
N GLY A 10 -52.95 25.83 8.41
CA GLY A 10 -53.01 24.40 8.02
C GLY A 10 -51.88 23.96 7.08
N ALA A 11 -51.47 24.86 6.19
CA ALA A 11 -50.34 24.56 5.28
C ALA A 11 -48.99 24.61 5.99
N VAL A 12 -48.83 25.48 6.98
CA VAL A 12 -47.62 25.56 7.81
C VAL A 12 -47.49 24.34 8.75
N ALA A 13 -48.62 23.91 9.33
CA ALA A 13 -48.63 22.71 10.18
C ALA A 13 -48.35 21.42 9.39
N ARG A 14 -48.88 21.28 8.15
CA ARG A 14 -48.56 20.15 7.27
C ARG A 14 -47.12 20.18 6.75
N ARG A 15 -46.56 21.35 6.45
CA ARG A 15 -45.14 21.48 6.12
C ARG A 15 -44.25 21.13 7.30
N ARG A 16 -44.60 21.50 8.51
CA ARG A 16 -43.88 21.15 9.73
C ARG A 16 -43.87 19.61 9.98
N ALA A 17 -44.97 18.93 9.72
CA ALA A 17 -45.05 17.48 9.86
C ALA A 17 -44.23 16.71 8.80
N PHE A 18 -44.15 17.21 7.56
CA PHE A 18 -43.44 16.57 6.48
C PHE A 18 -41.92 16.87 6.49
N PHE A 19 -41.53 18.06 6.92
CA PHE A 19 -40.12 18.49 7.08
C PHE A 19 -39.71 18.63 8.54
N GLY A 20 -40.22 17.77 9.42
CA GLY A 20 -39.93 17.81 10.86
C GLY A 20 -38.43 17.78 11.18
N LEU A 21 -37.64 17.19 10.29
CA LEU A 21 -36.17 17.21 10.34
C LEU A 21 -35.56 18.60 10.14
N LEU A 22 -36.30 19.55 9.51
CA LEU A 22 -35.83 20.89 9.19
C LEU A 22 -36.54 21.99 10.00
N ASP A 23 -37.43 21.60 10.90
CA ASP A 23 -38.09 22.57 11.78
C ASP A 23 -37.09 23.16 12.78
N ALA A 24 -36.90 24.47 12.70
CA ALA A 24 -35.96 25.21 13.55
C ALA A 24 -36.24 25.10 15.06
N ASN A 25 -37.48 24.78 15.45
CA ASN A 25 -37.92 24.67 16.83
C ASN A 25 -38.24 23.23 17.26
N GLY A 26 -38.12 22.24 16.33
CA GLY A 26 -38.46 20.85 16.57
C GLY A 26 -37.24 19.93 16.75
N TRP A 27 -37.52 18.65 17.00
CA TRP A 27 -36.51 17.62 17.09
C TRP A 27 -35.68 17.50 15.81
N GLY A 28 -36.29 17.70 14.64
CA GLY A 28 -35.59 17.58 13.38
C GLY A 28 -34.48 18.62 13.21
N TRP A 29 -34.74 19.87 13.62
CA TRP A 29 -33.73 20.93 13.57
C TRP A 29 -32.65 20.73 14.65
N ALA A 30 -33.05 20.28 15.82
CA ALA A 30 -32.11 19.86 16.86
C ALA A 30 -31.19 18.71 16.35
N GLY A 31 -31.76 17.75 15.60
CA GLY A 31 -31.02 16.67 14.97
C GLY A 31 -30.01 17.17 13.93
N VAL A 32 -30.42 18.09 13.04
CA VAL A 32 -29.50 18.68 12.05
C VAL A 32 -28.34 19.39 12.73
N LYS A 33 -28.63 20.25 13.73
CA LYS A 33 -27.58 20.92 14.51
C LYS A 33 -26.66 19.94 15.24
N ALA A 34 -27.24 18.93 15.86
CA ALA A 34 -26.47 17.91 16.57
C ALA A 34 -25.58 17.10 15.60
N THR A 35 -26.09 16.77 14.41
CA THR A 35 -25.30 16.07 13.38
C THR A 35 -24.13 16.92 12.91
N VAL A 36 -24.34 18.22 12.63
CA VAL A 36 -23.26 19.14 12.24
C VAL A 36 -22.20 19.23 13.33
N TRP A 37 -22.61 19.44 14.58
CA TRP A 37 -21.67 19.50 15.71
C TRP A 37 -21.00 18.15 15.96
N PHE A 38 -21.69 17.04 15.79
CA PHE A 38 -21.15 15.70 15.90
C PHE A 38 -20.06 15.46 14.86
N VAL A 39 -20.28 15.82 13.60
CA VAL A 39 -19.28 15.72 12.54
C VAL A 39 -18.06 16.60 12.85
N ILE A 40 -18.29 17.84 13.29
CA ILE A 40 -17.20 18.75 13.68
C ILE A 40 -16.42 18.19 14.87
N ILE A 41 -17.11 17.71 15.90
CA ILE A 41 -16.48 17.14 17.10
C ILE A 41 -15.75 15.84 16.76
N ILE A 42 -16.33 14.96 15.94
CA ILE A 42 -15.62 13.77 15.47
C ILE A 42 -14.37 14.14 14.65
N MET A 43 -14.47 15.11 13.75
CA MET A 43 -13.31 15.58 13.01
C MET A 43 -12.23 16.14 13.95
N LEU A 44 -12.62 16.94 14.94
CA LEU A 44 -11.69 17.50 15.92
C LEU A 44 -11.16 16.44 16.89
N MET A 45 -11.98 15.51 17.37
CA MET A 45 -11.58 14.49 18.33
C MET A 45 -10.89 13.30 17.68
N ALA A 46 -11.24 12.94 16.46
CA ALA A 46 -10.59 11.85 15.74
C ALA A 46 -9.27 12.29 15.09
N TYR A 47 -9.23 13.46 14.50
CA TYR A 47 -8.04 13.91 13.77
C TYR A 47 -6.93 14.44 14.69
N LEU A 48 -7.24 15.33 15.61
CA LEU A 48 -6.22 15.96 16.46
C LEU A 48 -5.83 15.12 17.68
N PRO A 49 -6.77 14.64 18.53
CA PRO A 49 -6.40 13.86 19.70
C PRO A 49 -5.93 12.45 19.36
N ASP A 50 -6.41 11.83 18.28
CA ASP A 50 -5.96 10.50 17.89
C ASP A 50 -4.49 10.54 17.46
N ARG A 51 -4.11 11.52 16.65
CA ARG A 51 -2.72 11.74 16.29
C ARG A 51 -1.84 12.17 17.49
N ALA A 52 -2.35 13.03 18.34
CA ALA A 52 -1.64 13.45 19.55
C ALA A 52 -1.51 12.28 20.54
N LEU A 53 -2.56 11.51 20.75
CA LEU A 53 -2.55 10.34 21.62
C LEU A 53 -1.64 9.24 21.06
N TYR A 54 -1.71 8.99 19.75
CA TYR A 54 -0.83 8.04 19.08
C TYR A 54 0.64 8.46 19.22
N ALA A 55 0.96 9.72 18.93
CA ALA A 55 2.30 10.25 19.10
C ALA A 55 2.75 10.24 20.56
N THR A 56 1.85 10.53 21.50
CA THR A 56 2.15 10.50 22.95
C THR A 56 2.40 9.08 23.43
N VAL A 57 1.58 8.12 23.00
CA VAL A 57 1.77 6.70 23.33
C VAL A 57 3.08 6.20 22.76
N GLN A 58 3.38 6.50 21.50
CA GLN A 58 4.63 6.13 20.86
C GLN A 58 5.83 6.76 21.55
N ASN A 59 5.81 8.08 21.80
CA ASN A 59 6.87 8.77 22.52
C ASN A 59 7.05 8.25 23.95
N THR A 60 5.95 7.87 24.62
CA THR A 60 6.01 7.32 25.98
C THR A 60 6.64 5.94 25.99
N ILE A 61 6.38 5.12 24.97
CA ILE A 61 7.00 3.81 24.80
C ILE A 61 8.49 3.96 24.46
N ASP A 62 8.81 4.86 23.51
CA ASP A 62 10.19 5.12 23.08
C ASP A 62 11.05 5.69 24.21
N LEU A 63 10.46 6.47 25.11
CA LEU A 63 11.14 6.99 26.31
C LEU A 63 11.20 6.00 27.46
N GLY A 64 10.66 4.78 27.31
CA GLY A 64 10.65 3.78 28.36
C GLY A 64 9.83 4.14 29.59
N VAL A 65 8.96 5.16 29.50
CA VAL A 65 8.06 5.56 30.59
C VAL A 65 6.86 4.62 30.57
N PRO A 66 6.72 3.70 31.52
CA PRO A 66 5.61 2.75 31.49
C PRO A 66 4.30 3.49 31.74
N LEU A 67 3.37 3.39 30.78
CA LEU A 67 1.97 3.80 30.99
C LEU A 67 1.31 3.09 32.20
N LYS A 68 1.96 2.07 32.74
CA LYS A 68 1.70 1.46 34.06
C LYS A 68 1.66 2.48 35.21
N VAL A 69 2.26 3.67 35.04
CA VAL A 69 2.15 4.75 36.04
C VAL A 69 0.71 5.22 36.21
N PHE A 70 -0.10 5.19 35.16
CA PHE A 70 -1.51 5.64 35.22
C PHE A 70 -2.48 4.52 35.58
N ASN A 71 -2.18 3.29 35.23
CA ASN A 71 -2.94 2.11 35.65
C ASN A 71 -2.05 0.86 35.57
N PRO A 72 -1.60 0.33 36.71
CA PRO A 72 -0.72 -0.84 36.75
C PRO A 72 -1.33 -2.13 36.17
N ALA A 73 -2.66 -2.17 35.93
CA ALA A 73 -3.34 -3.29 35.27
C ALA A 73 -3.30 -3.19 33.73
N ILE A 74 -2.87 -2.05 33.16
CA ILE A 74 -2.77 -1.90 31.71
C ILE A 74 -1.39 -2.39 31.29
N ASP A 75 -1.34 -3.57 30.70
CA ASP A 75 -0.20 -4.05 29.95
C ASP A 75 -0.35 -3.64 28.48
N LEU A 76 0.43 -2.63 28.06
CA LEU A 76 0.40 -2.14 26.69
C LEU A 76 1.31 -2.94 25.76
N THR A 77 2.07 -3.88 26.27
CA THR A 77 2.98 -4.71 25.46
C THR A 77 2.27 -5.53 24.38
N PRO A 78 0.98 -5.89 24.47
CA PRO A 78 0.27 -6.59 23.40
C PRO A 78 -0.67 -5.70 22.57
N ILE A 79 -0.35 -4.41 22.31
CA ILE A 79 -1.15 -3.67 21.36
C ILE A 79 -0.95 -4.28 19.95
N ASN A 80 -2.03 -4.43 19.20
CA ASN A 80 -2.23 -5.21 17.97
C ASN A 80 -1.19 -5.10 16.86
N PHE A 81 -0.24 -4.21 16.98
CA PHE A 81 0.81 -4.00 16.00
C PHE A 81 2.15 -4.58 16.46
N CYS A 82 2.14 -5.17 17.64
CA CYS A 82 3.34 -5.70 18.27
C CYS A 82 3.03 -7.14 18.70
N PRO A 83 3.45 -8.14 17.92
CA PRO A 83 3.36 -9.52 18.35
C PRO A 83 4.04 -9.66 19.72
N ALA A 84 3.37 -10.31 20.67
CA ALA A 84 3.87 -10.52 22.04
C ALA A 84 5.26 -11.19 22.09
N SER A 85 5.67 -11.81 20.99
CA SER A 85 6.95 -12.49 20.84
C SER A 85 8.11 -11.58 20.41
N ASN A 86 7.86 -10.32 20.04
CA ASN A 86 8.91 -9.46 19.50
C ASN A 86 8.92 -8.08 20.16
N GLN A 87 9.69 -7.98 21.24
CA GLN A 87 9.87 -6.73 22.01
C GLN A 87 10.69 -5.67 21.27
N ALA A 88 11.27 -5.99 20.11
CA ALA A 88 12.09 -5.08 19.33
C ALA A 88 11.27 -4.15 18.40
N LEU A 89 9.95 -4.39 18.24
CA LEU A 89 9.08 -3.49 17.51
C LEU A 89 8.60 -2.36 18.41
N PRO A 90 8.68 -1.09 17.95
CA PRO A 90 7.98 -0.01 18.61
C PRO A 90 6.49 -0.31 18.71
N CYS A 91 5.85 -0.01 19.81
CA CYS A 91 4.45 -0.33 20.05
C CYS A 91 3.63 0.93 20.33
N PRO A 92 2.69 1.32 19.47
CA PRO A 92 2.31 0.71 18.19
C PRO A 92 3.38 0.89 17.10
N ALA A 93 3.49 -0.07 16.21
CA ALA A 93 4.42 0.03 15.10
C ALA A 93 4.01 1.20 14.17
N PRO A 94 4.96 2.01 13.68
CA PRO A 94 4.67 3.06 12.72
C PRO A 94 3.95 2.50 11.49
N ALA A 95 3.01 3.26 10.93
CA ALA A 95 2.32 2.86 9.72
C ALA A 95 3.33 2.52 8.60
N GLY A 96 3.12 1.39 7.95
CA GLY A 96 4.01 0.88 6.92
C GLY A 96 5.16 0.03 7.45
N THR A 97 5.37 -0.09 8.76
CA THR A 97 6.33 -1.07 9.31
C THR A 97 5.96 -2.46 8.82
N VAL A 98 6.94 -3.19 8.33
CA VAL A 98 6.79 -4.62 8.03
C VAL A 98 6.85 -5.37 9.37
N LEU A 99 5.81 -6.11 9.69
CA LEU A 99 5.81 -6.96 10.88
C LEU A 99 6.70 -8.18 10.62
N PRO A 100 7.13 -8.91 11.66
CA PRO A 100 8.05 -10.01 11.48
C PRO A 100 7.63 -11.00 10.39
N TRP A 101 8.58 -11.42 9.59
CA TRP A 101 8.38 -12.37 8.52
C TRP A 101 8.13 -13.77 9.07
N GLU A 102 7.12 -14.42 8.54
CA GLU A 102 6.77 -15.79 8.84
C GLU A 102 6.99 -16.66 7.60
N PRO A 103 7.80 -17.76 7.69
CA PRO A 103 7.85 -18.73 6.63
C PRO A 103 6.46 -19.30 6.36
N SER A 104 6.10 -19.44 5.11
CA SER A 104 4.85 -20.10 4.75
C SER A 104 4.97 -21.61 4.98
N PRO A 105 3.87 -22.30 5.29
CA PRO A 105 3.84 -23.75 5.37
C PRO A 105 4.37 -24.43 4.11
N ALA A 106 4.97 -25.62 4.25
CA ALA A 106 5.63 -26.33 3.16
C ALA A 106 4.71 -26.64 1.96
N GLU A 107 3.40 -26.83 2.22
CA GLU A 107 2.37 -27.04 1.20
C GLU A 107 2.13 -25.82 0.31
N LEU A 108 2.59 -24.65 0.73
CA LEU A 108 2.51 -23.38 -0.02
C LEU A 108 3.84 -23.04 -0.70
N ALA A 109 4.82 -23.94 -0.67
CA ALA A 109 6.06 -23.79 -1.41
C ALA A 109 5.79 -23.81 -2.93
N LEU A 110 6.72 -23.21 -3.69
CA LEU A 110 6.67 -23.31 -5.15
C LEU A 110 6.85 -24.75 -5.61
N PRO A 111 6.22 -25.16 -6.73
CA PRO A 111 6.42 -26.49 -7.31
C PRO A 111 7.86 -26.78 -7.73
N ALA A 112 8.64 -25.75 -8.03
CA ALA A 112 10.08 -25.83 -8.28
C ALA A 112 10.74 -24.51 -7.89
N SER A 113 12.03 -24.54 -7.53
CA SER A 113 12.79 -23.35 -7.15
C SER A 113 12.85 -22.33 -8.28
N ARG A 114 12.76 -21.06 -7.92
CA ARG A 114 12.84 -19.93 -8.85
C ARG A 114 13.57 -18.77 -8.21
N ALA A 115 14.49 -18.19 -8.99
CA ALA A 115 15.09 -16.90 -8.73
C ALA A 115 14.88 -16.00 -9.96
N ASP A 116 14.96 -14.69 -9.78
CA ASP A 116 14.84 -13.70 -10.87
C ASP A 116 13.56 -13.87 -11.71
N ALA A 117 12.50 -14.36 -11.09
CA ALA A 117 11.19 -14.48 -11.69
C ALA A 117 10.42 -13.16 -11.60
N ALA A 118 9.59 -12.89 -12.58
CA ALA A 118 8.67 -11.76 -12.53
C ALA A 118 7.36 -12.15 -11.83
N VAL A 119 6.74 -11.20 -11.16
CA VAL A 119 5.40 -11.37 -10.57
C VAL A 119 4.40 -10.44 -11.21
N VAL A 120 3.21 -10.95 -11.47
CA VAL A 120 2.08 -10.14 -11.96
C VAL A 120 0.76 -10.65 -11.42
N GLY A 121 -0.07 -9.73 -10.88
CA GLY A 121 -1.48 -10.01 -10.59
C GLY A 121 -2.30 -9.88 -11.87
N ALA A 122 -3.05 -10.90 -12.24
CA ALA A 122 -3.85 -10.91 -13.46
C ALA A 122 -5.20 -11.60 -13.23
N GLY A 123 -6.27 -10.84 -13.33
CA GLY A 123 -7.62 -11.34 -13.02
C GLY A 123 -7.73 -11.76 -11.56
N LEU A 124 -8.05 -13.01 -11.30
CA LEU A 124 -8.14 -13.59 -9.96
C LEU A 124 -6.83 -14.26 -9.50
N GLN A 125 -5.81 -14.29 -10.35
CA GLN A 125 -4.57 -15.00 -10.08
C GLN A 125 -3.40 -14.06 -9.82
N THR A 126 -2.48 -14.50 -8.99
CA THR A 126 -1.11 -14.00 -8.92
C THR A 126 -0.21 -15.02 -9.60
N LEU A 127 0.57 -14.54 -10.55
CA LEU A 127 1.44 -15.36 -11.39
C LEU A 127 2.89 -15.07 -11.08
N LEU A 128 3.67 -16.13 -10.87
CA LEU A 128 5.12 -16.10 -10.88
C LEU A 128 5.59 -16.61 -12.23
N VAL A 129 6.26 -15.78 -12.99
CA VAL A 129 6.50 -15.97 -14.41
C VAL A 129 8.00 -16.17 -14.66
N GLY A 130 8.34 -17.28 -15.27
CA GLY A 130 9.72 -17.58 -15.67
C GLY A 130 10.69 -17.70 -14.50
N GLY A 131 11.76 -16.94 -14.54
CA GLY A 131 12.88 -17.00 -13.60
C GLY A 131 13.89 -18.08 -13.98
N THR A 132 14.93 -18.24 -13.16
CA THR A 132 15.92 -19.30 -13.28
C THR A 132 15.61 -20.44 -12.31
N ASP A 133 15.92 -21.67 -12.71
CA ASP A 133 15.85 -22.86 -11.86
C ASP A 133 17.13 -23.03 -11.00
N ALA A 134 17.25 -24.16 -10.32
CA ALA A 134 18.40 -24.49 -9.47
C ALA A 134 19.75 -24.56 -10.23
N THR A 135 19.70 -24.69 -11.55
CA THR A 135 20.90 -24.72 -12.41
C THR A 135 21.24 -23.36 -13.01
N GLY A 136 20.43 -22.33 -12.71
CA GLY A 136 20.57 -21.00 -13.31
C GLY A 136 19.98 -20.89 -14.72
N THR A 137 19.20 -21.90 -15.16
CA THR A 137 18.64 -21.94 -16.51
C THR A 137 17.30 -21.17 -16.56
N PRO A 138 17.12 -20.21 -17.50
CA PRO A 138 15.84 -19.53 -17.67
C PRO A 138 14.69 -20.49 -18.00
N GLN A 139 13.52 -20.26 -17.42
CA GLN A 139 12.36 -21.12 -17.49
C GLN A 139 11.19 -20.46 -18.23
N ALA A 140 10.38 -21.26 -18.95
CA ALA A 140 9.12 -20.83 -19.55
C ALA A 140 7.90 -21.11 -18.64
N SER A 141 8.09 -21.86 -17.57
CA SER A 141 7.01 -22.21 -16.66
C SER A 141 6.45 -20.99 -15.95
N VAL A 142 5.14 -21.01 -15.71
CA VAL A 142 4.41 -20.02 -14.92
C VAL A 142 3.74 -20.74 -13.77
N PHE A 143 3.92 -20.26 -12.57
CA PHE A 143 3.18 -20.75 -11.41
C PHE A 143 2.10 -19.74 -11.04
N ALA A 144 0.95 -20.26 -10.63
CA ALA A 144 -0.24 -19.47 -10.34
C ALA A 144 -0.78 -19.81 -8.96
N THR A 145 -1.19 -18.79 -8.23
CA THR A 145 -1.93 -18.91 -6.98
C THR A 145 -3.06 -17.88 -6.93
N VAL A 146 -3.96 -18.01 -5.96
CA VAL A 146 -4.98 -17.01 -5.62
C VAL A 146 -4.69 -16.52 -4.21
N ILE A 147 -4.50 -15.21 -4.05
CA ILE A 147 -4.34 -14.59 -2.74
C ILE A 147 -5.73 -14.23 -2.22
N LYS A 148 -6.03 -14.70 -1.00
CA LYS A 148 -7.30 -14.48 -0.33
C LYS A 148 -7.27 -13.17 0.48
N PRO A 149 -8.44 -12.57 0.76
CA PRO A 149 -8.51 -11.34 1.54
C PRO A 149 -7.94 -11.44 2.98
N ASP A 150 -7.89 -12.66 3.53
CA ASP A 150 -7.33 -12.93 4.86
C ASP A 150 -5.80 -13.05 4.87
N GLY A 151 -5.15 -12.82 3.72
CA GLY A 151 -3.70 -12.91 3.56
C GLY A 151 -3.18 -14.34 3.42
N ASN A 152 -4.04 -15.31 3.29
CA ASN A 152 -3.66 -16.66 2.88
C ASN A 152 -3.65 -16.75 1.35
N PHE A 153 -2.94 -17.72 0.81
CA PHE A 153 -2.97 -18.03 -0.61
C PHE A 153 -3.16 -19.53 -0.84
N ASP A 154 -3.68 -19.87 -2.00
CA ASP A 154 -3.84 -21.27 -2.38
C ASP A 154 -2.50 -21.88 -2.75
N ALA A 155 -2.38 -23.20 -2.68
CA ALA A 155 -1.16 -23.88 -3.15
C ALA A 155 -0.86 -23.49 -4.61
N TRP A 156 0.42 -23.28 -4.89
CA TRP A 156 0.88 -22.94 -6.22
C TRP A 156 0.58 -24.08 -7.20
N SER A 157 0.07 -23.74 -8.35
CA SER A 157 -0.25 -24.65 -9.43
C SER A 157 0.45 -24.24 -10.72
N GLN A 158 0.60 -25.15 -11.66
CA GLN A 158 1.12 -24.85 -12.98
C GLN A 158 0.11 -24.01 -13.75
N GLY A 159 0.52 -22.83 -14.20
CA GLY A 159 -0.21 -21.99 -15.15
C GLY A 159 0.18 -22.27 -16.60
N ALA A 160 -0.40 -21.52 -17.54
CA ALA A 160 -0.01 -21.57 -18.95
C ALA A 160 1.43 -21.12 -19.12
N ALA A 161 2.26 -21.93 -19.73
CA ALA A 161 3.67 -21.61 -19.96
C ALA A 161 3.84 -20.46 -20.97
N LEU A 162 4.93 -19.71 -20.82
CA LEU A 162 5.35 -18.74 -21.82
C LEU A 162 5.74 -19.43 -23.14
N PRO A 163 5.64 -18.73 -24.29
CA PRO A 163 6.11 -19.25 -25.57
C PRO A 163 7.62 -19.55 -25.62
N ALA A 164 8.41 -18.88 -24.77
CA ALA A 164 9.84 -19.12 -24.64
C ALA A 164 10.32 -18.76 -23.21
N PRO A 165 11.43 -19.36 -22.73
CA PRO A 165 11.98 -19.07 -21.40
C PRO A 165 12.30 -17.61 -21.18
N ARG A 166 12.09 -17.13 -19.95
CA ARG A 166 12.43 -15.78 -19.50
C ARG A 166 12.93 -15.81 -18.06
N ALA A 167 14.05 -15.12 -17.83
CA ALA A 167 14.50 -14.72 -16.49
C ALA A 167 14.77 -13.22 -16.49
N GLN A 168 14.72 -12.57 -15.34
CA GLN A 168 14.91 -11.10 -15.23
C GLN A 168 14.01 -10.29 -16.18
N ALA A 169 12.84 -10.83 -16.51
CA ALA A 169 11.83 -10.11 -17.28
C ALA A 169 11.08 -9.14 -16.37
N SER A 170 10.57 -8.07 -16.95
CA SER A 170 9.59 -7.21 -16.28
C SER A 170 8.19 -7.77 -16.55
N ALA A 171 7.30 -7.71 -15.54
CA ALA A 171 5.90 -8.09 -15.75
C ALA A 171 4.96 -7.03 -15.20
N VAL A 172 3.85 -6.81 -15.90
CA VAL A 172 2.85 -5.81 -15.54
C VAL A 172 1.47 -6.22 -15.99
N PHE A 173 0.45 -5.92 -15.20
CA PHE A 173 -0.94 -6.01 -15.61
C PHE A 173 -1.47 -4.62 -15.90
N PHE A 174 -1.90 -4.41 -17.13
CA PHE A 174 -2.39 -3.12 -17.58
C PHE A 174 -3.59 -3.30 -18.50
N SER A 175 -4.66 -2.57 -18.22
CA SER A 175 -5.88 -2.55 -19.05
C SER A 175 -6.44 -3.95 -19.40
N GLY A 176 -6.44 -4.87 -18.41
CA GLY A 176 -6.99 -6.21 -18.57
C GLY A 176 -6.05 -7.23 -19.22
N VAL A 177 -4.80 -6.88 -19.50
CA VAL A 177 -3.81 -7.75 -20.12
C VAL A 177 -2.56 -7.81 -19.25
N ALA A 178 -2.03 -9.02 -19.03
CA ALA A 178 -0.72 -9.21 -18.42
C ALA A 178 0.35 -9.21 -19.53
N TYR A 179 1.40 -8.43 -19.32
CA TYR A 179 2.54 -8.35 -20.23
C TYR A 179 3.79 -8.85 -19.53
N VAL A 180 4.59 -9.65 -20.23
CA VAL A 180 5.94 -10.09 -19.84
C VAL A 180 6.90 -9.48 -20.85
N ILE A 181 7.79 -8.62 -20.38
CA ILE A 181 8.53 -7.68 -21.21
C ILE A 181 10.01 -7.99 -21.13
N GLY A 182 10.62 -8.31 -22.26
CA GLY A 182 12.06 -8.60 -22.37
C GLY A 182 12.50 -9.78 -21.52
N GLY A 183 13.59 -9.63 -20.80
CA GLY A 183 14.24 -10.67 -19.98
C GLY A 183 15.30 -11.44 -20.73
N LEU A 184 16.01 -12.31 -20.03
CA LEU A 184 16.97 -13.25 -20.58
C LEU A 184 16.25 -14.42 -21.24
N GLY A 185 16.61 -14.75 -22.48
CA GLY A 185 16.13 -15.92 -23.20
C GLY A 185 16.82 -17.20 -22.77
N ALA A 186 16.54 -18.32 -23.46
CA ALA A 186 17.13 -19.63 -23.20
C ALA A 186 18.67 -19.63 -23.36
N ASP A 187 19.21 -18.75 -24.18
CA ASP A 187 20.64 -18.55 -24.42
C ASP A 187 21.32 -17.61 -23.39
N GLY A 188 20.57 -17.17 -22.38
CA GLY A 188 21.04 -16.22 -21.37
C GLY A 188 21.23 -14.80 -21.87
N LYS A 189 20.77 -14.46 -23.08
CA LYS A 189 20.88 -13.12 -23.64
C LYS A 189 19.62 -12.32 -23.47
N PRO A 190 19.69 -10.98 -23.32
CA PRO A 190 18.54 -10.10 -23.33
C PRO A 190 17.68 -10.24 -24.58
N THR A 191 16.37 -10.14 -24.44
CA THR A 191 15.39 -10.22 -25.54
C THR A 191 14.62 -8.93 -25.69
N ASP A 192 14.09 -8.72 -26.90
CA ASP A 192 13.23 -7.58 -27.23
C ASP A 192 11.75 -7.94 -27.35
N THR A 193 11.41 -9.19 -27.10
CA THR A 193 10.03 -9.71 -27.23
C THR A 193 9.18 -9.39 -26.01
N VAL A 194 7.88 -9.20 -26.27
CA VAL A 194 6.85 -9.01 -25.24
C VAL A 194 5.79 -10.10 -25.39
N PHE A 195 5.50 -10.81 -24.33
CA PHE A 195 4.39 -11.75 -24.28
C PHE A 195 3.19 -11.11 -23.62
N ALA A 196 2.01 -11.35 -24.17
CA ALA A 196 0.73 -10.88 -23.66
C ALA A 196 -0.18 -12.04 -23.30
N GLY A 197 -0.81 -12.00 -22.17
CA GLY A 197 -1.80 -12.95 -21.69
C GLY A 197 -3.05 -12.24 -21.21
N THR A 198 -4.21 -12.58 -21.73
CA THR A 198 -5.49 -12.02 -21.30
C THR A 198 -6.20 -13.04 -20.43
N PRO A 199 -6.61 -12.68 -19.21
CA PRO A 199 -7.43 -13.55 -18.39
C PRO A 199 -8.76 -13.86 -19.09
N ASP A 200 -9.14 -15.12 -19.10
CA ASP A 200 -10.44 -15.57 -19.57
C ASP A 200 -11.55 -14.97 -18.70
N ALA A 201 -12.59 -14.45 -19.33
CA ALA A 201 -13.65 -13.71 -18.63
C ALA A 201 -14.48 -14.56 -17.66
N ALA A 202 -14.58 -15.88 -17.90
CA ALA A 202 -15.37 -16.77 -17.06
C ALA A 202 -14.58 -17.32 -15.88
N THR A 203 -13.28 -17.58 -16.09
CA THR A 203 -12.42 -18.23 -15.08
C THR A 203 -11.44 -17.27 -14.40
N GLY A 204 -11.23 -16.09 -14.98
CA GLY A 204 -10.21 -15.14 -14.52
C GLY A 204 -8.78 -15.64 -14.69
N LYS A 205 -8.55 -16.71 -15.46
CA LYS A 205 -7.25 -17.36 -15.63
C LYS A 205 -6.65 -17.07 -17.00
N ILE A 206 -5.32 -16.88 -17.04
CA ILE A 206 -4.60 -16.85 -18.33
C ILE A 206 -4.40 -18.29 -18.80
N THR A 207 -4.97 -18.62 -19.94
CA THR A 207 -4.91 -19.95 -20.55
C THR A 207 -3.85 -20.07 -21.64
N ALA A 208 -3.40 -18.93 -22.19
CA ALA A 208 -2.34 -18.89 -23.20
C ALA A 208 -1.62 -17.54 -23.17
N TRP A 209 -0.36 -17.54 -23.57
CA TRP A 209 0.45 -16.39 -23.85
C TRP A 209 0.76 -16.29 -25.32
N THR A 210 0.73 -15.10 -25.86
CA THR A 210 1.07 -14.84 -27.26
C THR A 210 2.14 -13.75 -27.35
N GLU A 211 3.01 -13.82 -28.36
CA GLU A 211 3.93 -12.74 -28.62
C GLU A 211 3.20 -11.52 -29.19
N SER A 212 3.45 -10.36 -28.61
CA SER A 212 2.88 -9.08 -29.06
C SER A 212 3.87 -8.38 -29.97
N THR A 213 3.76 -8.58 -31.26
CA THR A 213 4.67 -8.00 -32.25
C THR A 213 4.63 -6.48 -32.27
N ASP A 214 3.47 -5.89 -31.99
CA ASP A 214 3.28 -4.43 -31.93
C ASP A 214 3.98 -3.77 -30.72
N LEU A 215 4.32 -4.58 -29.72
CA LEU A 215 4.99 -4.15 -28.48
C LEU A 215 6.46 -4.60 -28.41
N LYS A 216 7.03 -5.07 -29.52
CA LYS A 216 8.44 -5.38 -29.56
C LYS A 216 9.27 -4.20 -29.06
N LEU A 217 10.25 -4.46 -28.20
CA LEU A 217 11.12 -3.41 -27.66
C LEU A 217 12.03 -2.85 -28.76
N PRO A 218 12.39 -1.56 -28.69
CA PRO A 218 13.34 -0.95 -29.63
C PRO A 218 14.73 -1.58 -29.60
N ALA A 219 15.11 -2.15 -28.45
CA ALA A 219 16.33 -2.96 -28.28
C ALA A 219 16.12 -3.98 -27.16
N PRO A 220 16.89 -5.09 -27.14
CA PRO A 220 16.79 -6.10 -26.07
C PRO A 220 16.96 -5.50 -24.68
N ARG A 221 16.23 -6.03 -23.70
CA ARG A 221 16.35 -5.62 -22.28
C ARG A 221 16.12 -6.79 -21.34
N ALA A 222 16.98 -6.88 -20.32
CA ALA A 222 16.77 -7.72 -19.16
C ALA A 222 17.05 -6.90 -17.88
N GLY A 223 16.43 -7.28 -16.76
CA GLY A 223 16.58 -6.58 -15.49
C GLY A 223 16.14 -5.11 -15.52
N ALA A 224 15.22 -4.74 -16.42
CA ALA A 224 14.64 -3.40 -16.46
C ALA A 224 13.58 -3.24 -15.38
N ALA A 225 13.45 -2.05 -14.83
CA ALA A 225 12.34 -1.72 -13.94
C ALA A 225 11.09 -1.38 -14.77
N VAL A 226 9.91 -1.68 -14.22
CA VAL A 226 8.62 -1.31 -14.81
C VAL A 226 7.82 -0.47 -13.85
N ALA A 227 7.18 0.58 -14.36
CA ALA A 227 6.26 1.41 -13.58
C ALA A 227 4.99 1.69 -14.36
N VAL A 228 3.83 1.59 -13.69
CA VAL A 228 2.53 1.84 -14.29
C VAL A 228 2.10 3.27 -14.01
N ALA A 229 1.76 4.00 -15.06
CA ALA A 229 1.05 5.26 -14.99
C ALA A 229 -0.38 5.10 -15.50
N GLY A 230 -1.27 6.03 -15.16
CA GLY A 230 -2.67 5.94 -15.60
C GLY A 230 -2.87 5.92 -17.12
N ASP A 231 -1.89 6.41 -17.89
CA ASP A 231 -1.90 6.54 -19.35
C ASP A 231 -0.93 5.57 -20.07
N GLY A 232 -0.31 4.62 -19.34
CA GLY A 232 0.59 3.65 -19.94
C GLY A 232 1.62 3.05 -18.98
N VAL A 233 2.65 2.48 -19.54
CA VAL A 233 3.70 1.74 -18.83
C VAL A 233 5.07 2.30 -19.20
N PHE A 234 5.90 2.54 -18.19
CA PHE A 234 7.32 2.87 -18.36
C PHE A 234 8.17 1.59 -18.24
N LEU A 235 9.18 1.46 -19.10
CA LEU A 235 10.27 0.49 -18.98
C LEU A 235 11.57 1.27 -18.83
N ILE A 236 12.33 0.99 -17.78
CA ILE A 236 13.37 1.87 -17.27
C ILE A 236 14.66 1.09 -17.09
N GLY A 237 15.73 1.56 -17.71
CA GLY A 237 17.05 0.94 -17.58
C GLY A 237 17.10 -0.47 -18.14
N GLY A 238 17.68 -1.37 -17.35
CA GLY A 238 17.99 -2.74 -17.74
C GLY A 238 19.32 -2.85 -18.47
N THR A 239 19.66 -4.07 -18.90
CA THR A 239 20.84 -4.35 -19.72
C THR A 239 20.42 -4.78 -21.12
N ASP A 240 21.20 -4.37 -22.12
CA ASP A 240 21.08 -4.84 -23.50
C ASP A 240 22.10 -5.97 -23.81
N GLY A 241 22.86 -6.41 -22.80
CA GLY A 241 23.92 -7.39 -22.90
C GLY A 241 25.32 -6.78 -22.96
N SER A 242 25.43 -5.46 -23.22
CA SER A 242 26.71 -4.74 -23.18
C SER A 242 26.97 -4.07 -21.83
N GLY A 243 25.92 -3.78 -21.06
CA GLY A 243 25.99 -3.13 -19.77
C GLY A 243 24.63 -2.59 -19.31
N ALA A 244 24.63 -1.92 -18.15
CA ALA A 244 23.46 -1.20 -17.69
C ALA A 244 23.16 -0.01 -18.61
N THR A 245 21.87 0.28 -18.84
CA THR A 245 21.42 1.38 -19.68
C THR A 245 20.69 2.44 -18.86
N ASP A 246 20.69 3.66 -19.35
CA ASP A 246 19.94 4.79 -18.80
C ASP A 246 18.62 5.05 -19.55
N THR A 247 18.30 4.22 -20.53
CA THR A 247 17.15 4.43 -21.40
C THR A 247 15.83 4.27 -20.66
N VAL A 248 14.88 5.11 -21.00
CA VAL A 248 13.50 5.04 -20.55
C VAL A 248 12.60 4.99 -21.77
N TRP A 249 11.74 3.98 -21.82
CA TRP A 249 10.71 3.88 -22.84
C TRP A 249 9.33 3.94 -22.21
N LYS A 250 8.37 4.46 -22.95
CA LYS A 250 6.98 4.47 -22.57
C LYS A 250 6.11 3.83 -23.63
N ALA A 251 5.27 2.91 -23.22
CA ALA A 251 4.15 2.40 -24.01
C ALA A 251 2.87 3.06 -23.52
N ALA A 252 2.35 4.02 -24.28
CA ALA A 252 1.11 4.70 -23.92
C ALA A 252 -0.11 3.88 -24.27
N VAL A 253 -1.22 4.10 -23.54
CA VAL A 253 -2.50 3.46 -23.87
C VAL A 253 -3.10 4.03 -25.15
N ASN A 254 -3.65 3.16 -25.97
CA ASN A 254 -4.50 3.55 -27.09
C ASN A 254 -5.90 3.84 -26.54
N ALA A 255 -6.34 5.09 -26.57
CA ALA A 255 -7.62 5.51 -26.00
C ALA A 255 -8.84 4.80 -26.63
N THR A 256 -8.72 4.31 -27.88
CA THR A 256 -9.81 3.61 -28.56
C THR A 256 -9.88 2.14 -28.19
N THR A 257 -8.74 1.46 -28.07
CA THR A 257 -8.68 0.00 -27.85
C THR A 257 -8.36 -0.39 -26.42
N GLY A 258 -7.92 0.55 -25.59
CA GLY A 258 -7.42 0.28 -24.24
C GLY A 258 -6.07 -0.46 -24.20
N LYS A 259 -5.51 -0.88 -25.33
CA LYS A 259 -4.24 -1.61 -25.40
C LYS A 259 -3.05 -0.67 -25.40
N LEU A 260 -1.89 -1.18 -25.02
CA LEU A 260 -0.63 -0.44 -25.13
C LEU A 260 -0.25 -0.23 -26.61
N LYS A 261 0.35 0.91 -26.91
CA LYS A 261 0.97 1.23 -28.21
C LYS A 261 2.46 0.86 -28.18
N ALA A 262 3.10 0.90 -29.36
CA ALA A 262 4.53 0.70 -29.48
C ALA A 262 5.32 1.61 -28.50
N TRP A 263 6.45 1.10 -28.06
CA TRP A 263 7.35 1.81 -27.17
C TRP A 263 7.97 3.01 -27.84
N VAL A 264 7.97 4.13 -27.16
CA VAL A 264 8.61 5.38 -27.59
C VAL A 264 9.66 5.81 -26.58
N PRO A 265 10.77 6.41 -27.03
CA PRO A 265 11.77 6.97 -26.12
C PRO A 265 11.17 8.05 -25.23
N ASN A 266 11.67 8.09 -24.00
CA ASN A 266 11.41 9.12 -23.00
C ASN A 266 12.73 9.70 -22.51
N ALA A 267 12.71 10.71 -21.62
CA ALA A 267 13.94 11.27 -21.07
C ALA A 267 14.76 10.18 -20.35
N SER A 268 16.00 9.98 -20.77
CA SER A 268 16.93 9.03 -20.15
C SER A 268 17.19 9.36 -18.69
N LEU A 269 17.50 8.33 -17.90
CA LEU A 269 17.87 8.48 -16.50
C LEU A 269 19.11 9.36 -16.36
N THR A 270 19.00 10.39 -15.54
CA THR A 270 20.13 11.24 -15.20
C THR A 270 20.22 11.49 -13.71
N SER A 271 21.42 11.72 -13.25
CA SER A 271 21.76 12.14 -11.89
C SER A 271 22.63 13.41 -11.94
N PHE A 272 23.02 13.90 -10.78
CA PHE A 272 23.94 15.02 -10.67
C PHE A 272 25.20 14.56 -9.93
N ASP A 273 26.35 14.98 -10.40
CA ASP A 273 27.60 14.81 -9.67
C ASP A 273 27.73 15.79 -8.49
N ALA A 274 28.83 15.71 -7.77
CA ALA A 274 29.08 16.59 -6.63
C ALA A 274 29.20 18.08 -7.01
N ALA A 275 29.52 18.38 -8.25
CA ALA A 275 29.58 19.75 -8.79
C ALA A 275 28.22 20.22 -9.34
N GLY A 276 27.20 19.38 -9.33
CA GLY A 276 25.87 19.68 -9.86
C GLY A 276 25.73 19.50 -11.37
N ALA A 277 26.73 18.88 -12.03
CA ALA A 277 26.62 18.57 -13.43
C ALA A 277 25.77 17.32 -13.68
N VAL A 278 24.97 17.36 -14.76
CA VAL A 278 24.11 16.24 -15.14
C VAL A 278 24.98 15.10 -15.69
N GLN A 279 24.77 13.90 -15.15
CA GLN A 279 25.44 12.68 -15.55
C GLN A 279 24.42 11.61 -15.95
N PRO A 280 24.71 10.73 -16.93
CA PRO A 280 23.92 9.53 -17.16
C PRO A 280 23.84 8.68 -15.89
N ALA A 281 22.68 8.05 -15.65
CA ALA A 281 22.46 7.21 -14.47
C ALA A 281 21.97 5.82 -14.86
N PRO A 282 22.77 5.02 -15.58
CA PRO A 282 22.36 3.70 -16.05
C PRO A 282 22.03 2.77 -14.86
N ARG A 283 21.02 1.92 -15.02
CA ARG A 283 20.54 1.00 -13.98
C ARG A 283 20.10 -0.32 -14.55
N VAL A 284 20.50 -1.40 -13.91
CA VAL A 284 19.90 -2.73 -14.05
C VAL A 284 19.39 -3.18 -12.68
N HIS A 285 18.34 -3.96 -12.64
CA HIS A 285 17.68 -4.43 -11.40
C HIS A 285 17.21 -3.31 -10.46
N ALA A 286 16.97 -2.11 -11.00
CA ALA A 286 16.38 -1.03 -10.24
C ALA A 286 14.90 -1.31 -9.96
N LEU A 287 14.37 -0.61 -8.98
CA LEU A 287 12.96 -0.58 -8.64
C LEU A 287 12.35 0.74 -9.14
N ALA A 288 11.10 0.70 -9.57
CA ALA A 288 10.43 1.90 -10.04
C ALA A 288 8.94 1.92 -9.67
N THR A 289 8.41 3.12 -9.46
CA THR A 289 6.98 3.34 -9.27
C THR A 289 6.57 4.75 -9.65
N VAL A 290 5.31 4.91 -10.03
CA VAL A 290 4.69 6.23 -10.18
C VAL A 290 3.88 6.54 -8.91
N SER A 291 4.13 7.70 -8.32
CA SER A 291 3.38 8.23 -7.19
C SER A 291 3.00 9.68 -7.46
N GLY A 292 1.71 9.94 -7.67
CA GLY A 292 1.23 11.24 -8.13
C GLY A 292 1.88 11.65 -9.47
N PRO A 293 2.44 12.88 -9.57
CA PRO A 293 3.12 13.35 -10.76
C PRO A 293 4.61 12.95 -10.82
N TYR A 294 5.06 12.02 -9.99
CA TYR A 294 6.47 11.65 -9.87
C TYR A 294 6.69 10.19 -10.21
N LEU A 295 7.77 9.93 -10.95
CA LEU A 295 8.32 8.62 -11.23
C LEU A 295 9.58 8.43 -10.39
N PHE A 296 9.53 7.51 -9.43
CA PHE A 296 10.68 7.16 -8.59
C PHE A 296 11.40 5.96 -9.18
N VAL A 297 12.74 6.02 -9.15
CA VAL A 297 13.63 4.89 -9.45
C VAL A 297 14.66 4.81 -8.34
N TRP A 298 14.81 3.65 -7.71
CA TRP A 298 15.74 3.49 -6.59
C TRP A 298 16.50 2.17 -6.64
N GLY A 299 17.70 2.19 -6.08
CA GLY A 299 18.60 1.03 -6.08
C GLY A 299 19.05 0.63 -7.48
N GLY A 300 19.26 -0.66 -7.65
CA GLY A 300 19.82 -1.27 -8.86
C GLY A 300 21.32 -1.21 -8.88
N GLU A 301 21.89 -1.53 -10.05
CA GLU A 301 23.33 -1.66 -10.28
C GLU A 301 23.73 -0.89 -11.54
N ASP A 302 24.91 -0.32 -11.54
CA ASP A 302 25.58 0.25 -12.72
C ASP A 302 26.93 -0.44 -12.95
N ALA A 303 27.79 0.14 -13.79
CA ALA A 303 29.12 -0.42 -14.07
C ALA A 303 30.05 -0.44 -12.86
N ALA A 304 29.80 0.40 -11.85
CA ALA A 304 30.55 0.44 -10.60
C ALA A 304 30.00 -0.53 -9.54
N GLY A 305 28.81 -1.10 -9.76
CA GLY A 305 28.14 -2.02 -8.84
C GLY A 305 26.81 -1.50 -8.30
N PRO A 306 26.35 -2.00 -7.16
CA PRO A 306 25.11 -1.58 -6.55
C PRO A 306 25.12 -0.10 -6.19
N THR A 307 23.98 0.59 -6.39
CA THR A 307 23.86 2.02 -6.13
C THR A 307 22.74 2.31 -5.14
N ALA A 308 23.03 3.21 -4.20
CA ALA A 308 22.05 3.70 -3.22
C ALA A 308 21.21 4.86 -3.74
N GLN A 309 21.48 5.35 -4.94
CA GLN A 309 20.77 6.52 -5.46
C GLN A 309 19.28 6.29 -5.64
N VAL A 310 18.52 7.32 -5.29
CA VAL A 310 17.09 7.44 -5.59
C VAL A 310 16.93 8.57 -6.60
N LEU A 311 16.32 8.26 -7.73
CA LEU A 311 16.04 9.23 -8.79
C LEU A 311 14.55 9.54 -8.81
N ARG A 312 14.21 10.80 -9.04
CA ARG A 312 12.83 11.25 -9.23
C ARG A 312 12.68 11.91 -10.58
N GLY A 313 11.76 11.43 -11.38
CA GLY A 313 11.34 12.04 -12.63
C GLY A 313 10.04 12.82 -12.44
N ASP A 314 9.98 14.04 -12.93
CA ASP A 314 8.74 14.82 -12.97
C ASP A 314 7.94 14.39 -14.21
N VAL A 315 6.76 13.80 -13.99
CA VAL A 315 5.86 13.34 -15.07
C VAL A 315 4.93 14.47 -15.46
N SER A 316 4.94 14.83 -16.74
CA SER A 316 4.15 15.96 -17.24
C SER A 316 2.65 15.71 -17.13
N THR A 317 1.94 16.72 -16.65
CA THR A 317 0.47 16.82 -16.66
C THR A 317 -0.04 17.72 -17.80
N VAL A 318 0.85 18.34 -18.59
CA VAL A 318 0.51 19.20 -19.71
C VAL A 318 0.05 18.35 -20.90
N THR A 319 -1.07 18.69 -21.52
CA THR A 319 -1.72 17.88 -22.57
C THR A 319 -0.79 17.48 -23.71
N ALA A 320 0.10 18.39 -24.17
CA ALA A 320 1.03 18.10 -25.28
C ALA A 320 2.12 17.08 -24.93
N THR A 321 2.50 16.97 -23.66
CA THR A 321 3.57 16.09 -23.17
C THR A 321 3.06 15.17 -22.05
N LEU A 322 1.75 14.94 -22.01
CA LEU A 322 1.09 14.20 -20.94
C LEU A 322 1.76 12.85 -20.73
N GLY A 323 2.12 12.60 -19.47
CA GLY A 323 2.73 11.37 -19.04
C GLY A 323 4.18 11.17 -19.54
N GLN A 324 4.84 12.17 -20.10
CA GLN A 324 6.28 12.11 -20.36
C GLN A 324 7.07 12.59 -19.15
N VAL A 325 8.22 12.00 -18.91
CA VAL A 325 9.18 12.51 -17.93
C VAL A 325 9.85 13.74 -18.54
N THR A 326 9.63 14.89 -17.93
CA THR A 326 10.16 16.17 -18.42
C THR A 326 11.55 16.49 -17.88
N ARG A 327 11.85 15.96 -16.70
CA ARG A 327 13.09 16.19 -16.00
C ARG A 327 13.36 15.05 -15.02
N TRP A 328 14.59 14.55 -14.99
CA TRP A 328 15.12 13.80 -13.88
C TRP A 328 15.86 14.74 -12.94
N GLY A 329 15.62 14.58 -11.67
CA GLY A 329 16.36 15.30 -10.64
C GLY A 329 16.71 14.32 -9.54
N ILE A 330 17.96 14.37 -9.09
CA ILE A 330 18.14 14.25 -7.67
C ILE A 330 17.78 15.62 -7.19
N SER A 331 16.68 15.80 -6.62
CA SER A 331 16.64 16.91 -5.75
C SER A 331 17.45 16.48 -4.52
N ASN A 332 18.44 17.28 -4.11
CA ASN A 332 18.91 17.30 -2.74
C ASN A 332 17.71 17.52 -1.79
N THR A 333 16.57 17.85 -2.35
CA THR A 333 15.26 17.99 -1.79
C THR A 333 14.39 16.72 -1.96
N ALA A 334 14.75 15.73 -2.84
CA ALA A 334 14.00 14.47 -2.94
C ALA A 334 14.21 13.55 -1.74
N GLY A 335 15.08 13.92 -0.84
CA GLY A 335 15.42 13.12 0.33
C GLY A 335 16.68 12.28 0.14
N PRO A 336 17.11 11.58 1.18
CA PRO A 336 18.34 10.81 1.18
C PRO A 336 18.25 9.63 0.24
N ASN A 337 19.40 9.26 -0.29
CA ASN A 337 19.64 7.96 -0.92
C ASN A 337 19.29 6.82 0.06
N LEU A 338 19.20 5.62 -0.44
CA LEU A 338 19.12 4.39 0.39
C LEU A 338 20.26 4.40 1.43
N PRO A 339 20.03 3.88 2.64
CA PRO A 339 21.08 3.76 3.64
C PRO A 339 22.26 2.92 3.16
N ALA A 340 21.98 1.87 2.38
CA ALA A 340 22.97 1.01 1.76
C ALA A 340 22.49 0.49 0.42
N ALA A 341 23.42 0.06 -0.42
CA ALA A 341 23.15 -0.54 -1.72
C ALA A 341 23.60 -2.02 -1.72
N HIS A 342 22.73 -2.89 -2.18
CA HIS A 342 22.99 -4.33 -2.18
C HIS A 342 22.74 -4.93 -3.56
N LYS A 343 23.62 -5.83 -3.98
CA LYS A 343 23.47 -6.58 -5.22
C LYS A 343 22.31 -7.56 -5.09
N GLY A 344 21.44 -7.61 -6.10
CA GLY A 344 20.29 -8.52 -6.12
C GLY A 344 19.23 -8.18 -5.08
N ALA A 345 19.25 -6.96 -4.53
CA ALA A 345 18.18 -6.47 -3.68
C ALA A 345 16.86 -6.39 -4.47
N PHE A 346 15.78 -6.45 -3.75
CA PHE A 346 14.42 -6.35 -4.30
C PHE A 346 13.61 -5.34 -3.50
N GLY A 347 12.42 -5.03 -3.98
CA GLY A 347 11.55 -4.12 -3.26
C GLY A 347 10.15 -4.10 -3.83
N TRP A 348 9.29 -3.40 -3.16
CA TRP A 348 7.88 -3.29 -3.51
C TRP A 348 7.32 -1.93 -3.12
N VAL A 349 6.10 -1.69 -3.51
CA VAL A 349 5.33 -0.51 -3.11
C VAL A 349 4.06 -0.97 -2.43
N ALA A 350 3.78 -0.43 -1.26
CA ALA A 350 2.55 -0.69 -0.55
C ALA A 350 2.13 0.57 0.23
N ASN A 351 0.84 0.91 0.20
CA ASN A 351 0.29 2.05 0.95
C ASN A 351 1.10 3.34 0.75
N SER A 352 1.52 3.63 -0.48
CA SER A 352 2.38 4.75 -0.87
C SER A 352 3.79 4.73 -0.28
N ASN A 353 4.22 3.66 0.37
CA ASN A 353 5.59 3.49 0.84
C ASN A 353 6.42 2.78 -0.23
N LEU A 354 7.66 3.22 -0.39
CA LEU A 354 8.69 2.55 -1.17
C LEU A 354 9.50 1.66 -0.23
N TYR A 355 9.61 0.38 -0.55
CA TYR A 355 10.39 -0.58 0.23
C TYR A 355 11.62 -1.06 -0.54
N TYR A 356 12.69 -1.33 0.19
CA TYR A 356 13.92 -1.92 -0.32
C TYR A 356 14.42 -2.95 0.68
N ALA A 357 14.79 -4.12 0.21
CA ALA A 357 15.12 -5.24 1.08
C ALA A 357 16.08 -6.24 0.42
N GLY A 358 16.75 -7.01 1.26
CA GLY A 358 17.55 -8.14 0.85
C GLY A 358 18.77 -7.77 0.00
N GLY A 359 19.31 -8.76 -0.70
CA GLY A 359 20.53 -8.65 -1.50
C GLY A 359 21.77 -9.02 -0.71
N VAL A 360 22.89 -9.13 -1.45
CA VAL A 360 24.18 -9.60 -0.90
C VAL A 360 24.69 -8.65 0.17
N GLY A 361 24.90 -9.13 1.37
CA GLY A 361 25.46 -8.36 2.49
C GLY A 361 24.47 -7.43 3.18
N SER A 362 23.17 -7.53 2.88
CA SER A 362 22.13 -6.73 3.54
C SER A 362 21.86 -7.18 4.98
N ASN A 363 22.25 -8.38 5.35
CA ASN A 363 21.83 -9.03 6.61
C ASN A 363 20.30 -9.08 6.79
N GLY A 364 19.57 -9.09 5.66
CA GLY A 364 18.10 -9.09 5.66
C GLY A 364 17.45 -7.72 5.88
N GLU A 365 18.20 -6.63 5.92
CA GLU A 365 17.69 -5.29 6.20
C GLU A 365 16.49 -4.95 5.30
N VAL A 366 15.42 -4.42 5.92
CA VAL A 366 14.23 -3.92 5.27
C VAL A 366 14.06 -2.45 5.62
N VAL A 367 14.16 -1.58 4.61
CA VAL A 367 13.97 -0.14 4.78
C VAL A 367 12.79 0.36 3.95
N TRP A 368 12.14 1.42 4.42
CA TRP A 368 11.04 2.05 3.67
C TRP A 368 11.03 3.57 3.81
N SER A 369 10.48 4.22 2.82
CA SER A 369 10.25 5.66 2.83
C SER A 369 8.89 5.99 2.23
N THR A 370 8.27 7.07 2.70
CA THR A 370 6.97 7.54 2.24
C THR A 370 7.16 8.89 1.57
N PRO A 371 6.98 8.99 0.23
CA PRO A 371 7.01 10.30 -0.45
C PRO A 371 5.95 11.24 0.12
N ASP A 372 6.29 12.51 0.30
CA ASP A 372 5.35 13.56 0.61
C ASP A 372 4.56 14.02 -0.64
N ALA A 373 3.64 14.96 -0.47
CA ALA A 373 2.82 15.48 -1.56
C ALA A 373 3.64 16.19 -2.66
N ASN A 374 4.87 16.61 -2.36
CA ASN A 374 5.79 17.25 -3.29
C ASN A 374 6.79 16.25 -3.90
N GLY A 375 6.62 14.96 -3.63
CA GLY A 375 7.52 13.91 -4.08
C GLY A 375 8.88 13.90 -3.39
N ASN A 376 9.02 14.50 -2.20
CA ASN A 376 10.24 14.41 -1.43
C ASN A 376 10.18 13.19 -0.50
N LEU A 377 11.32 12.54 -0.32
CA LEU A 377 11.47 11.47 0.66
C LEU A 377 12.01 12.07 1.97
N PRO A 378 11.30 11.96 3.08
CA PRO A 378 11.74 12.53 4.36
C PRO A 378 12.92 11.76 4.98
N GLY A 379 13.21 10.59 4.48
CA GLY A 379 14.25 9.67 4.95
C GLY A 379 13.80 8.23 4.88
N TRP A 380 14.76 7.31 4.96
CA TRP A 380 14.49 5.88 5.04
C TRP A 380 14.36 5.47 6.49
N LYS A 381 13.34 4.69 6.76
CA LYS A 381 13.04 4.12 8.09
C LYS A 381 13.50 2.68 8.11
N HIS A 382 13.99 2.25 9.26
CA HIS A 382 14.40 0.88 9.53
C HIS A 382 13.91 0.46 10.91
N VAL A 383 13.47 -0.76 11.02
CA VAL A 383 13.15 -1.41 12.29
C VAL A 383 13.69 -2.83 12.22
N ALA A 384 14.67 -3.16 13.06
CA ALA A 384 15.37 -4.43 13.03
C ALA A 384 14.46 -5.68 13.09
N ALA A 385 13.31 -5.55 13.75
CA ALA A 385 12.32 -6.63 13.80
C ALA A 385 11.55 -6.85 12.47
N SER A 386 11.69 -5.91 11.52
CA SER A 386 11.15 -6.01 10.17
C SER A 386 12.11 -6.73 9.21
N ASP A 387 13.34 -6.97 9.64
CA ASP A 387 14.36 -7.57 8.79
C ASP A 387 14.01 -9.01 8.44
N LEU A 388 14.47 -9.43 7.29
CA LEU A 388 14.35 -10.81 6.84
C LEU A 388 15.17 -11.71 7.78
N PRO A 389 14.61 -12.80 8.28
CA PRO A 389 15.40 -13.77 9.02
C PRO A 389 16.48 -14.37 8.09
N ALA A 390 17.61 -14.78 8.66
CA ALA A 390 18.75 -15.28 7.91
C ALA A 390 18.43 -16.40 6.90
N ALA A 391 17.39 -17.20 7.19
CA ALA A 391 16.89 -18.22 6.26
C ALA A 391 16.18 -17.63 5.02
N LEU A 392 15.85 -16.35 5.06
CA LEU A 392 15.14 -15.60 4.02
C LEU A 392 15.95 -14.37 3.55
N ASP A 393 17.25 -14.32 3.84
CA ASP A 393 18.17 -13.35 3.24
C ASP A 393 18.34 -13.70 1.77
N LEU A 394 17.42 -13.20 0.96
CA LEU A 394 17.18 -13.59 -0.41
C LEU A 394 17.76 -12.56 -1.39
N GLN A 395 18.23 -13.07 -2.53
CA GLN A 395 18.54 -12.27 -3.71
C GLN A 395 17.54 -12.63 -4.81
N GLY A 396 17.10 -11.64 -5.59
CA GLY A 396 16.20 -11.90 -6.72
C GLY A 396 14.90 -12.59 -6.33
N ALA A 397 14.42 -12.38 -5.09
CA ALA A 397 13.11 -12.83 -4.67
C ALA A 397 12.02 -12.00 -5.36
N ALA A 398 10.87 -12.62 -5.60
CA ALA A 398 9.72 -11.97 -6.19
C ALA A 398 8.78 -11.46 -5.09
N PRO A 399 8.70 -10.14 -4.84
CA PRO A 399 7.80 -9.59 -3.85
C PRO A 399 6.38 -9.49 -4.41
N ILE A 400 5.40 -9.83 -3.58
CA ILE A 400 3.97 -9.71 -3.87
C ILE A 400 3.34 -8.88 -2.75
N VAL A 401 2.46 -7.96 -3.10
CA VAL A 401 1.68 -7.20 -2.14
C VAL A 401 0.20 -7.41 -2.42
N SER A 402 -0.55 -7.74 -1.38
CA SER A 402 -2.00 -7.87 -1.45
C SER A 402 -2.63 -7.36 -0.14
N GLY A 403 -3.38 -6.28 -0.24
CA GLY A 403 -3.96 -5.61 0.93
C GLY A 403 -2.90 -5.17 1.93
N SER A 404 -2.99 -5.67 3.15
CA SER A 404 -2.01 -5.41 4.23
C SER A 404 -0.92 -6.48 4.35
N HIS A 405 -0.76 -7.34 3.34
CA HIS A 405 0.21 -8.45 3.36
C HIS A 405 1.27 -8.25 2.29
N ALA A 406 2.52 -8.53 2.67
CA ALA A 406 3.64 -8.67 1.76
C ALA A 406 4.09 -10.14 1.77
N PHE A 407 4.41 -10.65 0.61
CA PHE A 407 4.92 -12.00 0.42
C PHE A 407 6.24 -11.93 -0.33
N LEU A 408 7.15 -12.84 0.00
CA LEU A 408 8.35 -13.11 -0.77
C LEU A 408 8.26 -14.52 -1.32
N VAL A 409 8.59 -14.68 -2.58
CA VAL A 409 8.42 -15.94 -3.29
C VAL A 409 9.71 -16.28 -4.03
N GLY A 410 10.24 -17.46 -3.80
CA GLY A 410 11.48 -17.89 -4.41
C GLY A 410 12.68 -17.05 -4.03
N GLY A 411 13.56 -16.80 -4.98
CA GLY A 411 14.84 -16.11 -4.77
C GLY A 411 15.98 -17.08 -4.53
N THR A 412 17.16 -16.54 -4.25
CA THR A 412 18.40 -17.29 -4.01
C THR A 412 18.85 -17.05 -2.58
N THR A 413 19.03 -18.11 -1.83
CA THR A 413 19.66 -18.11 -0.50
C THR A 413 21.15 -18.47 -0.62
N ALA A 414 21.88 -18.49 0.48
CA ALA A 414 23.24 -19.01 0.52
C ALA A 414 23.36 -20.46 0.01
N SER A 415 22.28 -21.24 0.08
CA SER A 415 22.20 -22.63 -0.41
C SER A 415 21.76 -22.76 -1.86
N GLY A 416 21.48 -21.67 -2.55
CA GLY A 416 20.98 -21.64 -3.94
C GLY A 416 19.50 -21.22 -4.05
N PRO A 417 18.93 -21.31 -5.27
CA PRO A 417 17.54 -20.99 -5.53
C PRO A 417 16.57 -21.82 -4.69
N THR A 418 15.53 -21.17 -4.15
CA THR A 418 14.60 -21.79 -3.20
C THR A 418 13.18 -21.93 -3.76
N THR A 419 12.43 -22.89 -3.22
CA THR A 419 10.97 -23.01 -3.37
C THR A 419 10.24 -22.26 -2.26
N GLY A 420 10.96 -21.69 -1.30
CA GLY A 420 10.40 -21.08 -0.11
C GLY A 420 9.52 -19.89 -0.43
N THR A 421 8.52 -19.71 0.42
CA THR A 421 7.69 -18.52 0.45
C THR A 421 7.64 -18.00 1.88
N ALA A 422 7.50 -16.70 2.03
CA ALA A 422 7.32 -16.07 3.33
C ALA A 422 6.27 -14.97 3.23
N ARG A 423 5.64 -14.66 4.34
CA ARG A 423 4.70 -13.55 4.43
C ARG A 423 5.02 -12.66 5.62
N ALA A 424 4.65 -11.41 5.49
CA ALA A 424 4.60 -10.46 6.60
C ALA A 424 3.34 -9.60 6.49
N ASN A 425 2.87 -9.12 7.62
CA ASN A 425 1.83 -8.11 7.63
C ASN A 425 2.49 -6.72 7.60
N LEU A 426 1.86 -5.79 6.91
CA LEU A 426 2.21 -4.38 6.98
C LEU A 426 1.41 -3.73 8.11
N ALA A 427 2.07 -2.99 8.99
CA ALA A 427 1.38 -2.26 10.03
C ALA A 427 0.35 -1.32 9.39
N PRO A 428 -0.94 -1.44 9.74
CA PRO A 428 -1.98 -0.67 9.09
C PRO A 428 -1.80 0.81 9.39
N GLN A 429 -2.17 1.64 8.42
CA GLN A 429 -2.41 3.04 8.72
C GLN A 429 -3.65 3.12 9.62
N PRO A 430 -3.60 3.81 10.76
CA PRO A 430 -4.79 4.00 11.56
C PRO A 430 -5.86 4.67 10.68
N PRO A 431 -7.07 4.11 10.57
CA PRO A 431 -8.11 4.73 9.80
C PRO A 431 -8.42 6.11 10.36
N PHE A 432 -8.79 7.03 9.48
CA PHE A 432 -9.09 8.42 9.79
C PHE A 432 -10.09 8.62 10.95
N PHE A 433 -10.96 7.62 11.21
CA PHE A 433 -12.01 7.66 12.23
C PHE A 433 -11.73 6.80 13.47
N GLN A 434 -10.54 6.21 13.61
CA GLN A 434 -10.26 5.45 14.82
C GLN A 434 -9.79 6.37 15.92
N LEU A 435 -10.57 6.42 16.97
CA LEU A 435 -10.14 6.98 18.24
C LEU A 435 -9.02 6.09 18.78
N GLY A 436 -7.78 6.58 18.84
CA GLY A 436 -6.60 5.84 19.27
C GLY A 436 -6.78 5.15 20.63
N LEU A 437 -7.69 5.69 21.46
CA LEU A 437 -8.12 5.09 22.71
C LEU A 437 -8.65 3.65 22.52
N PHE A 438 -9.37 3.35 21.44
CA PHE A 438 -9.95 2.01 21.24
C PHE A 438 -8.92 1.01 20.75
N TYR A 439 -7.87 1.45 20.06
CA TYR A 439 -6.72 0.61 19.75
C TYR A 439 -5.93 0.20 21.00
N ILE A 440 -5.99 1.02 22.03
CA ILE A 440 -5.32 0.74 23.30
C ILE A 440 -6.22 -0.11 24.22
N VAL A 441 -7.50 0.27 24.33
CA VAL A 441 -8.42 -0.35 25.29
C VAL A 441 -8.78 -1.78 24.93
N VAL A 442 -9.10 -2.06 23.67
CA VAL A 442 -9.56 -3.40 23.27
C VAL A 442 -8.45 -4.45 23.38
N PRO A 443 -7.22 -4.20 22.92
CA PRO A 443 -6.10 -5.10 23.16
C PRO A 443 -5.73 -5.23 24.63
N ALA A 444 -5.82 -4.16 25.42
CA ALA A 444 -5.60 -4.21 26.87
C ALA A 444 -6.62 -5.10 27.59
N MET A 445 -7.80 -5.36 26.99
CA MET A 445 -8.77 -6.35 27.45
C MET A 445 -8.41 -7.79 27.03
N GLY A 446 -7.25 -8.01 26.41
CA GLY A 446 -6.79 -9.32 25.97
C GLY A 446 -7.36 -9.79 24.62
N ILE A 447 -8.09 -8.92 23.90
CA ILE A 447 -8.70 -9.25 22.61
C ILE A 447 -7.79 -8.74 21.48
N GLN A 448 -7.10 -9.64 20.81
CA GLN A 448 -6.10 -9.36 19.81
C GLN A 448 -6.49 -9.84 18.40
N GLY A 449 -5.72 -9.41 17.38
CA GLY A 449 -5.89 -9.84 16.01
C GLY A 449 -7.12 -9.26 15.30
N PRO A 450 -7.63 -9.92 14.25
CA PRO A 450 -8.75 -9.43 13.45
C PRO A 450 -10.04 -9.23 14.26
N VAL A 451 -10.28 -10.08 15.27
CA VAL A 451 -11.44 -9.96 16.16
C VAL A 451 -11.34 -8.72 17.03
N GLY A 452 -10.16 -8.44 17.59
CA GLY A 452 -9.91 -7.22 18.37
C GLY A 452 -10.09 -5.95 17.52
N GLN A 453 -9.65 -5.96 16.28
CA GLN A 453 -9.84 -4.87 15.36
C GLN A 453 -11.32 -4.62 15.03
N GLN A 454 -12.09 -5.67 14.73
CA GLN A 454 -13.53 -5.57 14.50
C GLN A 454 -14.27 -5.06 15.73
N LEU A 455 -13.91 -5.55 16.91
CA LEU A 455 -14.50 -5.10 18.16
C LEU A 455 -14.18 -3.64 18.45
N SER A 456 -12.97 -3.18 18.14
CA SER A 456 -12.59 -1.76 18.22
C SER A 456 -13.48 -0.88 17.36
N TYR A 457 -13.79 -1.31 16.13
CA TYR A 457 -14.74 -0.60 15.26
C TYR A 457 -16.16 -0.57 15.84
N LEU A 458 -16.65 -1.70 16.37
CA LEU A 458 -17.98 -1.77 16.98
C LEU A 458 -18.09 -0.88 18.21
N VAL A 459 -17.06 -0.86 19.06
CA VAL A 459 -17.02 0.02 20.24
C VAL A 459 -16.96 1.48 19.82
N ALA A 460 -16.14 1.83 18.82
CA ALA A 460 -16.07 3.18 18.28
C ALA A 460 -17.41 3.62 17.70
N ALA A 461 -18.09 2.76 16.94
CA ALA A 461 -19.42 3.01 16.40
C ALA A 461 -20.47 3.19 17.52
N GLY A 462 -20.42 2.38 18.58
CA GLY A 462 -21.28 2.48 19.75
C GLY A 462 -21.12 3.81 20.51
N VAL A 463 -19.87 4.22 20.73
CA VAL A 463 -19.56 5.51 21.38
C VAL A 463 -19.97 6.68 20.47
N ALA A 464 -19.74 6.58 19.18
CA ALA A 464 -20.17 7.60 18.22
C ALA A 464 -21.69 7.76 18.23
N THR A 465 -22.44 6.64 18.24
CA THR A 465 -23.91 6.64 18.34
C THR A 465 -24.38 7.23 19.66
N GLY A 466 -23.75 6.85 20.78
CA GLY A 466 -24.07 7.39 22.11
C GLY A 466 -23.85 8.91 22.17
N ASN A 467 -22.75 9.41 21.65
CA ASN A 467 -22.47 10.83 21.57
C ASN A 467 -23.50 11.58 20.67
N PHE A 468 -23.89 10.95 19.56
CA PHE A 468 -24.92 11.53 18.68
C PHE A 468 -26.25 11.66 19.40
N VAL A 469 -26.71 10.62 20.12
CA VAL A 469 -27.93 10.64 20.94
C VAL A 469 -27.83 11.71 22.03
N LEU A 470 -26.68 11.80 22.70
CA LEU A 470 -26.46 12.83 23.74
C LEU A 470 -26.55 14.24 23.15
N LEU A 471 -25.94 14.49 22.00
CA LEU A 471 -26.01 15.79 21.32
C LEU A 471 -27.44 16.14 20.87
N LEU A 472 -28.22 15.13 20.41
CA LEU A 472 -29.64 15.30 20.13
C LEU A 472 -30.42 15.73 21.38
N LEU A 473 -30.18 15.08 22.50
CA LEU A 473 -30.84 15.39 23.78
C LEU A 473 -30.46 16.80 24.27
N ILE A 474 -29.17 17.15 24.18
CA ILE A 474 -28.68 18.49 24.53
C ILE A 474 -29.31 19.53 23.58
N GLY A 475 -29.31 19.29 22.26
CA GLY A 475 -29.91 20.19 21.29
C GLY A 475 -31.39 20.37 21.53
N TYR A 476 -32.12 19.29 21.88
CA TYR A 476 -33.52 19.38 22.26
C TYR A 476 -33.71 20.19 23.55
N ALA A 477 -32.90 19.95 24.55
CA ALA A 477 -32.99 20.70 25.82
C ALA A 477 -32.77 22.20 25.63
N PHE A 478 -31.80 22.58 24.76
CA PHE A 478 -31.56 24.00 24.41
C PHE A 478 -32.72 24.64 23.65
N ASN A 479 -33.32 23.89 22.71
CA ASN A 479 -34.42 24.40 21.91
C ASN A 479 -35.75 24.46 22.70
N HIS A 480 -35.91 23.64 23.75
CA HIS A 480 -37.12 23.49 24.53
C HIS A 480 -36.87 23.77 26.02
N LYS A 481 -36.17 24.87 26.32
CA LYS A 481 -35.70 25.21 27.68
C LYS A 481 -36.79 25.13 28.75
N GLU A 482 -38.00 25.61 28.44
CA GLU A 482 -39.09 25.59 29.41
C GLU A 482 -39.59 24.17 29.72
N ARG A 483 -39.74 23.32 28.69
CA ARG A 483 -40.16 21.93 28.88
C ARG A 483 -39.08 21.14 29.64
N THR A 484 -37.83 21.37 29.36
CA THR A 484 -36.69 20.74 30.02
C THR A 484 -36.63 21.15 31.49
N ARG A 485 -36.84 22.44 31.80
CA ARG A 485 -36.91 22.94 33.19
C ARG A 485 -38.05 22.28 33.97
N ALA A 486 -39.26 22.23 33.35
CA ALA A 486 -40.42 21.59 33.97
C ALA A 486 -40.17 20.09 34.26
N PHE A 487 -39.57 19.40 33.33
CA PHE A 487 -39.18 17.96 33.51
C PHE A 487 -38.17 17.77 34.63
N LEU A 488 -37.10 18.57 34.68
CA LEU A 488 -36.10 18.51 35.75
C LEU A 488 -36.68 18.84 37.13
N HIS A 489 -37.62 19.83 37.19
CA HIS A 489 -38.30 20.17 38.43
C HIS A 489 -39.21 19.02 38.91
N HIS A 490 -39.87 18.34 37.96
CA HIS A 490 -40.69 17.17 38.29
C HIS A 490 -39.86 16.01 38.83
N LEU A 491 -38.70 15.70 38.23
CA LEU A 491 -37.76 14.68 38.71
C LEU A 491 -37.20 15.01 40.10
N ARG A 492 -36.88 16.28 40.35
CA ARG A 492 -36.38 16.76 41.65
C ARG A 492 -37.42 16.60 42.76
N ASN A 493 -38.67 16.88 42.46
CA ASN A 493 -39.78 16.73 43.39
C ASN A 493 -40.14 15.26 43.67
N ARG A 494 -39.96 14.39 42.66
CA ARG A 494 -40.16 12.93 42.82
C ARG A 494 -39.12 12.33 43.76
N ARG A 495 -37.86 12.73 43.62
CA ARG A 495 -36.76 12.30 44.50
C ARG A 495 -36.93 12.77 45.95
N ARG A 496 -37.60 13.92 46.18
CA ARG A 496 -37.88 14.43 47.54
C ARG A 496 -39.07 13.72 48.21
N ARG A 497 -39.87 12.97 47.47
CA ARG A 497 -40.98 12.16 48.01
C ARG A 497 -40.62 10.72 48.29
N THR A 498 -39.47 10.26 47.82
CA THR A 498 -38.94 8.91 48.00
C THR A 498 -37.73 8.88 48.97
N ALA A 499 -37.27 9.99 49.47
CA ALA A 499 -36.37 10.17 50.61
C ALA A 499 -37.16 10.70 51.82
#